data_62f8045bfb18ad89ac267c237e639311
#
_entry.id   62f8045bfb18ad89ac267c237e639311
#
_cell.length_a   1.000
_cell.length_b   1.000
_cell.length_c   1.000
_cell.angle_alpha   90.00
_cell.angle_beta   90.00
_cell.angle_gamma   90.00
#
_symmetry.space_group_name_H-M   'P 1'
#
loop_
_entity.id
_entity.type
_entity.pdbx_description
1 polymer ?
#
loop_
_entity_poly.entity_id
_entity_poly.type
_entity_poly.pdbx_seq_one_letter_code
_entity_poly.pdbx_strand_id
1 'polypeptide(L)'
;MPRPILRTALAATAAALALTLAGCAGGTSGPGGAASDSANTDAGYITPGKLTFATGETAYEPYVYGDDPASGKGFEAAVAYAVADQLGFTKDDVVWVRTSFESAIAPGPKNFDINIQQYTITDERKQAVDFSTPYYEASQSVVAIKGGRVQGVTDIAGLKPLAIGAMTGSTSAATLEKAIAPTTAPSLYNSNEDAVAALKTGQIDAIVLDTPTAYVAVNAPYIDNSFVVGELPAAGIPDQWGLLLAKNSPLTAKVSAAVDTLLNNGTLDELKKQWLSVLTEGVPQLK
;
A
#
# COMPACT_ATOMS: atom_id res chain seq x y z
N MET A 1 6.27 37.34 51.88
CA MET A 1 5.27 37.73 52.88
C MET A 1 3.94 37.10 52.53
N PRO A 2 3.11 36.75 53.51
CA PRO A 2 2.73 35.33 53.68
C PRO A 2 1.30 35.00 53.29
N ARG A 3 1.04 33.66 53.26
CA ARG A 3 -0.26 32.97 53.21
C ARG A 3 -1.23 33.42 54.32
N PRO A 4 -2.54 33.11 54.20
CA PRO A 4 -2.97 31.98 54.99
C PRO A 4 -3.93 30.98 54.30
N ILE A 5 -3.83 29.79 54.87
CA ILE A 5 -4.62 28.58 54.83
C ILE A 5 -5.98 28.80 55.54
N LEU A 6 -7.05 28.19 55.02
CA LEU A 6 -8.16 27.80 55.90
C LEU A 6 -8.75 26.45 55.47
N ARG A 7 -8.75 25.51 56.41
CA ARG A 7 -9.34 24.16 56.43
C ARG A 7 -10.76 24.25 56.96
N THR A 8 -11.59 23.28 56.60
CA THR A 8 -12.65 22.59 57.36
C THR A 8 -13.70 22.08 56.39
N ALA A 9 -14.40 20.99 56.48
CA ALA A 9 -14.37 19.77 57.27
C ALA A 9 -15.51 18.87 56.71
N LEU A 10 -15.32 17.59 56.87
CA LEU A 10 -16.23 16.44 56.77
C LEU A 10 -17.75 16.68 56.89
N ALA A 11 -18.53 15.89 56.13
CA ALA A 11 -19.66 15.13 56.65
C ALA A 11 -19.98 13.92 55.77
N ALA A 12 -19.88 12.74 56.34
CA ALA A 12 -20.31 11.47 55.79
C ALA A 12 -21.78 11.22 56.20
N THR A 13 -22.54 10.59 55.30
CA THR A 13 -23.75 9.85 55.70
C THR A 13 -23.95 8.65 54.79
N ALA A 14 -24.01 7.49 55.43
CA ALA A 14 -24.29 6.16 54.86
C ALA A 14 -25.79 5.80 55.05
N ALA A 15 -26.23 4.82 54.34
CA ALA A 15 -27.38 3.92 54.47
C ALA A 15 -28.34 4.00 53.26
N ALA A 16 -28.97 2.96 52.74
CA ALA A 16 -29.06 1.53 53.07
C ALA A 16 -29.65 0.77 51.87
N LEU A 17 -29.44 -0.55 51.90
CA LEU A 17 -29.99 -1.62 51.08
C LEU A 17 -31.51 -1.56 50.80
N ALA A 18 -31.90 -2.01 49.59
CA ALA A 18 -33.08 -2.87 49.42
C ALA A 18 -32.95 -3.79 48.19
N LEU A 19 -32.82 -5.09 48.43
CA LEU A 19 -33.09 -6.19 47.49
C LEU A 19 -34.60 -6.32 47.25
N THR A 20 -35.00 -6.53 45.99
CA THR A 20 -36.22 -7.28 45.69
C THR A 20 -35.97 -8.20 44.50
N LEU A 21 -36.00 -9.51 44.79
CA LEU A 21 -36.21 -10.61 43.84
C LEU A 21 -37.70 -10.79 43.53
N ALA A 22 -37.92 -11.37 42.36
CA ALA A 22 -39.09 -12.08 41.84
C ALA A 22 -39.75 -11.35 40.66
N GLY A 23 -40.05 -11.97 39.53
CA GLY A 23 -40.50 -13.29 39.25
C GLY A 23 -40.52 -13.60 37.74
N CYS A 24 -40.49 -14.88 37.45
CA CYS A 24 -40.70 -15.54 36.18
C CYS A 24 -42.12 -15.37 35.64
N ALA A 25 -42.26 -15.34 34.33
CA ALA A 25 -43.05 -16.26 33.52
C ALA A 25 -43.58 -15.64 32.21
N GLY A 26 -43.45 -16.41 31.15
CA GLY A 26 -44.46 -16.49 30.11
C GLY A 26 -44.11 -15.94 28.74
N GLY A 27 -43.65 -16.82 27.88
CA GLY A 27 -43.34 -16.73 26.49
C GLY A 27 -44.34 -16.08 25.54
N THR A 28 -43.82 -15.71 24.43
CA THR A 28 -44.39 -16.00 23.09
C THR A 28 -43.33 -15.80 22.02
N SER A 29 -43.15 -16.82 21.24
CA SER A 29 -42.30 -16.90 20.04
C SER A 29 -42.81 -15.93 18.95
N GLY A 30 -41.97 -14.99 18.53
CA GLY A 30 -42.12 -14.23 17.30
C GLY A 30 -40.89 -14.45 16.41
N PRO A 31 -41.04 -14.53 15.10
CA PRO A 31 -39.98 -15.00 14.19
C PRO A 31 -38.82 -14.03 14.09
N GLY A 32 -37.63 -14.61 14.06
CA GLY A 32 -36.33 -14.03 14.09
C GLY A 32 -36.09 -12.82 13.21
N GLY A 33 -35.79 -11.71 13.85
CA GLY A 33 -34.90 -10.74 13.29
C GLY A 33 -33.51 -11.33 13.44
N ALA A 34 -32.80 -11.53 12.30
CA ALA A 34 -31.39 -11.80 12.32
C ALA A 34 -30.74 -10.61 13.02
N ALA A 35 -30.31 -10.83 14.27
CA ALA A 35 -29.34 -9.95 14.88
C ALA A 35 -28.13 -10.01 13.98
N SER A 36 -27.89 -8.95 13.23
CA SER A 36 -26.59 -8.70 12.65
C SER A 36 -25.64 -8.70 13.85
N ASP A 37 -24.85 -9.75 13.98
CA ASP A 37 -23.66 -9.72 14.81
C ASP A 37 -22.87 -8.52 14.32
N SER A 38 -22.97 -7.40 15.03
CA SER A 38 -22.00 -6.35 15.00
C SER A 38 -20.72 -6.97 15.55
N ALA A 39 -20.03 -7.72 14.70
CA ALA A 39 -18.72 -8.25 15.01
C ALA A 39 -17.90 -7.06 15.50
N ASN A 40 -17.39 -7.21 16.70
CA ASN A 40 -16.54 -6.30 17.46
C ASN A 40 -15.53 -5.56 16.54
N THR A 41 -16.01 -4.50 15.86
CA THR A 41 -15.24 -3.71 14.90
C THR A 41 -14.21 -2.81 15.61
N ASP A 42 -14.26 -2.71 16.94
CA ASP A 42 -13.42 -1.79 17.70
C ASP A 42 -12.07 -2.36 18.14
N ALA A 43 -11.85 -3.67 18.07
CA ALA A 43 -10.61 -4.26 18.56
C ALA A 43 -9.47 -4.13 17.53
N GLY A 44 -8.66 -3.13 17.70
CA GLY A 44 -7.37 -2.99 16.99
C GLY A 44 -7.33 -1.94 15.88
N TYR A 45 -8.44 -1.29 15.54
CA TYR A 45 -8.47 -0.17 14.59
C TYR A 45 -8.08 1.14 15.28
N ILE A 46 -7.39 2.04 14.55
CA ILE A 46 -6.95 3.35 15.07
C ILE A 46 -8.15 4.20 15.49
N THR A 47 -9.21 4.15 14.70
CA THR A 47 -10.44 4.89 14.96
C THR A 47 -11.60 3.90 15.07
N PRO A 48 -12.31 3.84 16.21
CA PRO A 48 -13.46 2.98 16.36
C PRO A 48 -14.50 3.16 15.25
N GLY A 49 -14.95 2.06 14.64
CA GLY A 49 -15.94 2.07 13.56
C GLY A 49 -15.44 2.59 12.22
N LYS A 50 -14.13 2.86 12.07
CA LYS A 50 -13.53 3.29 10.81
C LYS A 50 -12.33 2.42 10.44
N LEU A 51 -12.08 2.29 9.14
CA LEU A 51 -10.89 1.66 8.59
C LEU A 51 -10.03 2.74 7.92
N THR A 52 -8.84 2.98 8.49
CA THR A 52 -7.94 4.00 7.98
C THR A 52 -6.93 3.38 7.02
N PHE A 53 -7.07 3.67 5.73
CA PHE A 53 -6.06 3.37 4.73
C PHE A 53 -5.08 4.53 4.57
N ALA A 54 -3.82 4.18 4.36
CA ALA A 54 -2.80 5.11 3.88
C ALA A 54 -2.40 4.78 2.44
N THR A 55 -2.04 5.80 1.68
CA THR A 55 -1.39 5.70 0.37
C THR A 55 -0.35 6.81 0.22
N GLY A 56 0.36 6.88 -0.90
CA GLY A 56 1.41 7.86 -1.16
C GLY A 56 0.97 9.32 -0.97
N GLU A 57 1.92 10.21 -0.60
CA GLU A 57 1.69 11.66 -0.53
C GLU A 57 1.16 12.21 -1.85
N THR A 58 1.62 11.64 -2.96
CA THR A 58 0.98 11.66 -4.26
C THR A 58 0.75 10.22 -4.70
N ALA A 59 -0.46 9.88 -5.08
CA ALA A 59 -0.81 8.57 -5.60
C ALA A 59 -1.11 8.66 -7.10
N TYR A 60 -0.50 7.77 -7.88
CA TYR A 60 -0.50 7.85 -9.34
C TYR A 60 -1.36 6.79 -10.00
N GLU A 61 -1.80 7.11 -11.20
CA GLU A 61 -2.34 6.11 -12.11
C GLU A 61 -1.25 5.05 -12.42
N PRO A 62 -1.64 3.81 -12.59
CA PRO A 62 -2.99 3.23 -12.64
C PRO A 62 -3.55 2.80 -11.28
N TYR A 63 -2.83 3.09 -10.19
CA TYR A 63 -3.16 2.64 -8.83
C TYR A 63 -4.26 3.48 -8.20
N VAL A 64 -4.18 4.81 -8.38
CA VAL A 64 -5.16 5.78 -7.92
C VAL A 64 -5.35 6.84 -9.00
N TYR A 65 -6.56 6.96 -9.55
CA TYR A 65 -6.84 7.95 -10.58
C TYR A 65 -7.12 9.32 -9.96
N GLY A 66 -6.51 10.36 -10.57
CA GLY A 66 -6.70 11.75 -10.18
C GLY A 66 -6.19 12.09 -8.78
N ASP A 67 -5.27 11.28 -8.24
CA ASP A 67 -4.78 11.40 -6.85
C ASP A 67 -5.91 11.41 -5.79
N ASP A 68 -7.05 10.76 -6.13
CA ASP A 68 -8.23 10.67 -5.26
C ASP A 68 -8.54 9.20 -4.92
N PRO A 69 -7.92 8.64 -3.85
CA PRO A 69 -8.19 7.26 -3.45
C PRO A 69 -9.63 7.05 -2.96
N ALA A 70 -10.29 8.10 -2.46
CA ALA A 70 -11.68 8.02 -2.02
C ALA A 70 -12.66 7.76 -3.17
N SER A 71 -12.27 8.08 -4.41
CA SER A 71 -13.07 7.74 -5.59
C SER A 71 -13.26 6.22 -5.77
N GLY A 72 -12.30 5.41 -5.31
CA GLY A 72 -12.24 3.97 -5.58
C GLY A 72 -11.80 3.64 -7.00
N LYS A 73 -11.31 4.62 -7.75
CA LYS A 73 -10.82 4.44 -9.12
C LYS A 73 -9.32 4.19 -9.14
N GLY A 74 -8.91 3.13 -9.82
CA GLY A 74 -7.53 2.64 -9.89
C GLY A 74 -7.38 1.33 -9.15
N PHE A 75 -6.31 0.59 -9.49
CA PHE A 75 -6.12 -0.76 -9.00
C PHE A 75 -6.09 -0.83 -7.47
N GLU A 76 -5.23 -0.05 -6.83
CA GLU A 76 -5.08 -0.11 -5.37
C GLU A 76 -6.24 0.54 -4.62
N ALA A 77 -6.82 1.63 -5.16
CA ALA A 77 -8.02 2.20 -4.58
C ALA A 77 -9.18 1.19 -4.59
N ALA A 78 -9.34 0.43 -5.69
CA ALA A 78 -10.37 -0.60 -5.80
C ALA A 78 -10.08 -1.81 -4.89
N VAL A 79 -8.82 -2.26 -4.79
CA VAL A 79 -8.41 -3.33 -3.86
C VAL A 79 -8.68 -2.92 -2.41
N ALA A 80 -8.36 -1.67 -2.02
CA ALA A 80 -8.61 -1.18 -0.67
C ALA A 80 -10.10 -1.25 -0.29
N TYR A 81 -10.99 -0.83 -1.19
CA TYR A 81 -12.44 -0.94 -0.95
C TYR A 81 -12.95 -2.37 -0.95
N ALA A 82 -12.40 -3.25 -1.80
CA ALA A 82 -12.74 -4.67 -1.77
C ALA A 82 -12.32 -5.33 -0.44
N VAL A 83 -11.13 -4.97 0.08
CA VAL A 83 -10.67 -5.43 1.41
C VAL A 83 -11.54 -4.85 2.52
N ALA A 84 -11.91 -3.56 2.44
CA ALA A 84 -12.81 -2.93 3.42
C ALA A 84 -14.16 -3.67 3.51
N ASP A 85 -14.75 -4.00 2.37
CA ASP A 85 -16.01 -4.76 2.30
C ASP A 85 -15.88 -6.15 2.95
N GLN A 86 -14.78 -6.88 2.67
CA GLN A 86 -14.50 -8.17 3.32
C GLN A 86 -14.30 -8.06 4.85
N LEU A 87 -13.85 -6.89 5.33
CA LEU A 87 -13.70 -6.60 6.76
C LEU A 87 -14.99 -6.07 7.40
N GLY A 88 -16.07 -5.88 6.61
CA GLY A 88 -17.39 -5.44 7.07
C GLY A 88 -17.54 -3.91 7.15
N PHE A 89 -16.66 -3.14 6.50
CA PHE A 89 -16.76 -1.68 6.43
C PHE A 89 -17.44 -1.24 5.14
N THR A 90 -18.34 -0.27 5.25
CA THR A 90 -18.89 0.42 4.09
C THR A 90 -17.89 1.43 3.51
N LYS A 91 -18.13 1.93 2.31
CA LYS A 91 -17.29 2.96 1.70
C LYS A 91 -17.17 4.22 2.58
N ASP A 92 -18.25 4.59 3.27
CA ASP A 92 -18.32 5.77 4.14
C ASP A 92 -17.54 5.59 5.45
N ASP A 93 -17.15 4.35 5.78
CA ASP A 93 -16.36 4.04 6.96
C ASP A 93 -14.85 4.02 6.66
N VAL A 94 -14.46 4.13 5.39
CA VAL A 94 -13.06 4.21 4.99
C VAL A 94 -12.54 5.64 5.08
N VAL A 95 -11.44 5.80 5.80
CA VAL A 95 -10.71 7.07 5.93
C VAL A 95 -9.37 6.93 5.21
N TRP A 96 -8.98 7.95 4.44
CA TRP A 96 -7.70 7.98 3.75
C TRP A 96 -6.75 8.97 4.38
N VAL A 97 -5.50 8.55 4.60
CA VAL A 97 -4.37 9.40 5.01
C VAL A 97 -3.22 9.27 4.02
N ARG A 98 -2.29 10.23 4.06
CA ARG A 98 -1.12 10.24 3.19
C ARG A 98 0.14 9.96 4.00
N THR A 99 1.09 9.26 3.37
CA THR A 99 2.38 8.97 3.98
C THR A 99 3.46 8.82 2.90
N SER A 100 4.70 9.20 3.21
CA SER A 100 5.80 8.88 2.33
C SER A 100 6.10 7.37 2.35
N PHE A 101 6.69 6.86 1.27
CA PHE A 101 7.04 5.45 1.15
C PHE A 101 7.95 4.99 2.30
N GLU A 102 8.99 5.77 2.60
CA GLU A 102 9.96 5.44 3.65
C GLU A 102 9.35 5.47 5.05
N SER A 103 8.51 6.46 5.36
CA SER A 103 7.90 6.57 6.69
C SER A 103 6.94 5.42 6.98
N ALA A 104 6.27 4.88 5.95
CA ALA A 104 5.39 3.75 6.12
C ALA A 104 6.14 2.46 6.46
N ILE A 105 7.31 2.19 5.84
CA ILE A 105 8.13 1.00 6.11
C ILE A 105 9.04 1.16 7.33
N ALA A 106 9.25 2.38 7.84
CA ALA A 106 10.06 2.61 9.02
C ALA A 106 9.46 1.93 10.26
N PRO A 107 10.28 1.45 11.22
CA PRO A 107 9.76 0.89 12.46
C PRO A 107 9.03 1.95 13.30
N GLY A 108 8.04 1.52 14.10
CA GLY A 108 7.32 2.38 15.05
C GLY A 108 5.82 2.48 14.79
N PRO A 109 5.12 3.32 15.56
CA PRO A 109 3.67 3.50 15.46
C PRO A 109 3.25 4.03 14.09
N LYS A 110 2.08 3.62 13.62
CA LYS A 110 1.49 4.08 12.37
C LYS A 110 0.23 4.92 12.64
N ASN A 111 -0.05 5.87 11.74
CA ASN A 111 -1.27 6.66 11.76
C ASN A 111 -2.35 6.10 10.81
N PHE A 112 -2.24 4.80 10.46
CA PHE A 112 -3.14 4.07 9.59
C PHE A 112 -3.29 2.63 10.08
N ASP A 113 -4.39 1.99 9.73
CA ASP A 113 -4.61 0.56 9.95
C ASP A 113 -3.89 -0.26 8.89
N ILE A 114 -4.01 0.14 7.63
CA ILE A 114 -3.47 -0.52 6.45
C ILE A 114 -2.86 0.53 5.52
N ASN A 115 -1.69 0.24 4.94
CA ASN A 115 -1.14 1.03 3.84
C ASN A 115 -1.12 0.20 2.55
N ILE A 116 -1.51 0.83 1.44
CA ILE A 116 -1.49 0.26 0.09
C ILE A 116 -0.76 1.21 -0.85
N GLN A 117 0.47 0.83 -1.24
CA GLN A 117 1.39 1.66 -2.04
C GLN A 117 2.51 0.81 -2.64
N GLN A 118 2.15 -0.25 -3.38
CA GLN A 118 3.08 -1.15 -4.10
C GLN A 118 4.23 -1.69 -3.23
N TYR A 119 3.96 -2.00 -1.96
CA TYR A 119 5.00 -2.52 -1.07
C TYR A 119 5.30 -4.00 -1.34
N THR A 120 6.47 -4.26 -1.91
CA THR A 120 6.98 -5.63 -2.01
C THR A 120 7.27 -6.20 -0.63
N ILE A 121 6.79 -7.40 -0.41
CA ILE A 121 7.04 -8.18 0.79
C ILE A 121 8.49 -8.66 0.77
N THR A 122 9.34 -8.13 1.66
CA THR A 122 10.73 -8.58 1.83
C THR A 122 10.99 -8.97 3.27
N ASP A 123 11.96 -9.86 3.50
CA ASP A 123 12.32 -10.28 4.85
C ASP A 123 12.91 -9.13 5.68
N GLU A 124 13.58 -8.18 5.04
CA GLU A 124 14.05 -6.96 5.68
C GLU A 124 12.88 -6.11 6.19
N ARG A 125 11.90 -5.82 5.32
CA ARG A 125 10.71 -5.03 5.68
C ARG A 125 9.86 -5.70 6.76
N LYS A 126 9.76 -7.04 6.73
CA LYS A 126 9.06 -7.81 7.77
C LYS A 126 9.65 -7.66 9.17
N GLN A 127 10.88 -7.19 9.32
CA GLN A 127 11.45 -6.89 10.64
C GLN A 127 10.80 -5.66 11.28
N ALA A 128 10.39 -4.67 10.47
CA ALA A 128 9.86 -3.39 10.92
C ALA A 128 8.33 -3.28 10.85
N VAL A 129 7.70 -4.00 9.93
CA VAL A 129 6.25 -3.94 9.63
C VAL A 129 5.69 -5.34 9.39
N ASP A 130 4.37 -5.47 9.39
CA ASP A 130 3.68 -6.68 8.95
C ASP A 130 3.10 -6.49 7.55
N PHE A 131 2.83 -7.61 6.88
CA PHE A 131 2.20 -7.66 5.56
C PHE A 131 1.05 -8.66 5.54
N SER A 132 0.07 -8.38 4.71
CA SER A 132 -0.94 -9.37 4.31
C SER A 132 -0.36 -10.44 3.39
N THR A 133 -1.17 -11.43 3.04
CA THR A 133 -1.01 -12.22 1.81
C THR A 133 -0.85 -11.27 0.62
N PRO A 134 -0.01 -11.60 -0.40
CA PRO A 134 0.17 -10.75 -1.58
C PRO A 134 -1.14 -10.53 -2.34
N TYR A 135 -1.42 -9.28 -2.73
CA TYR A 135 -2.55 -8.94 -3.59
C TYR A 135 -2.17 -8.79 -5.07
N TYR A 136 -0.87 -8.70 -5.37
CA TYR A 136 -0.35 -8.55 -6.73
C TYR A 136 1.08 -9.08 -6.82
N GLU A 137 1.48 -9.51 -8.02
CA GLU A 137 2.87 -9.84 -8.34
C GLU A 137 3.32 -8.96 -9.51
N ALA A 138 4.35 -8.16 -9.28
CA ALA A 138 4.90 -7.20 -10.23
C ALA A 138 6.17 -7.74 -10.89
N SER A 139 6.55 -7.09 -11.97
CA SER A 139 7.87 -7.16 -12.59
C SER A 139 8.47 -5.76 -12.69
N GLN A 140 9.75 -5.66 -13.03
CA GLN A 140 10.50 -4.42 -13.13
C GLN A 140 10.85 -4.12 -14.57
N SER A 141 10.69 -2.87 -15.00
CA SER A 141 10.98 -2.43 -16.36
C SER A 141 11.90 -1.23 -16.39
N VAL A 142 12.66 -1.13 -17.47
CA VAL A 142 13.55 0.01 -17.76
C VAL A 142 12.81 1.00 -18.65
N VAL A 143 12.81 2.27 -18.27
CA VAL A 143 12.25 3.39 -19.04
C VAL A 143 13.36 4.36 -19.45
N ALA A 144 13.31 4.84 -20.69
CA ALA A 144 14.27 5.78 -21.23
C ALA A 144 13.63 6.81 -22.17
N ILE A 145 14.34 7.89 -22.47
CA ILE A 145 13.96 8.89 -23.48
C ILE A 145 14.39 8.42 -24.88
N LYS A 146 13.49 8.58 -25.87
CA LYS A 146 13.78 8.26 -27.27
C LYS A 146 14.91 9.14 -27.81
N GLY A 147 15.79 8.55 -28.63
CA GLY A 147 16.95 9.26 -29.17
C GLY A 147 18.12 9.42 -28.20
N GLY A 148 17.99 8.96 -26.94
CA GLY A 148 19.08 8.93 -25.96
C GLY A 148 20.03 7.73 -26.14
N ARG A 149 20.99 7.59 -25.21
CA ARG A 149 22.01 6.52 -25.24
C ARG A 149 21.44 5.11 -25.16
N VAL A 150 20.20 4.97 -24.67
CA VAL A 150 19.49 3.67 -24.53
C VAL A 150 18.82 3.26 -25.83
N GLN A 151 18.76 4.14 -26.85
CA GLN A 151 18.10 3.83 -28.12
C GLN A 151 18.77 2.64 -28.82
N GLY A 152 18.00 1.58 -29.09
CA GLY A 152 18.49 0.36 -29.72
C GLY A 152 19.11 -0.68 -28.77
N VAL A 153 19.14 -0.41 -27.47
CA VAL A 153 19.51 -1.42 -26.45
C VAL A 153 18.38 -2.45 -26.36
N THR A 154 18.73 -3.73 -26.45
CA THR A 154 17.79 -4.85 -26.43
C THR A 154 18.17 -5.93 -25.41
N ASP A 155 19.28 -5.76 -24.71
CA ASP A 155 19.78 -6.70 -23.73
C ASP A 155 20.39 -5.99 -22.50
N ILE A 156 20.62 -6.75 -21.44
CA ILE A 156 21.18 -6.26 -20.17
C ILE A 156 22.62 -5.75 -20.35
N ALA A 157 23.39 -6.36 -21.24
CA ALA A 157 24.77 -5.98 -21.45
C ALA A 157 24.89 -4.53 -21.96
N GLY A 158 23.96 -4.12 -22.84
CA GLY A 158 23.87 -2.74 -23.34
C GLY A 158 23.45 -1.73 -22.27
N LEU A 159 22.82 -2.16 -21.19
CA LEU A 159 22.44 -1.28 -20.06
C LEU A 159 23.59 -1.01 -19.10
N LYS A 160 24.54 -1.91 -18.96
CA LYS A 160 25.63 -1.80 -17.95
C LYS A 160 26.45 -0.50 -17.99
N PRO A 161 26.82 0.05 -19.15
CA PRO A 161 27.62 1.29 -19.21
C PRO A 161 26.80 2.58 -19.03
N LEU A 162 25.50 2.48 -18.79
CA LEU A 162 24.59 3.62 -18.74
C LEU A 162 24.39 4.13 -17.31
N ALA A 163 24.10 5.42 -17.18
CA ALA A 163 23.68 6.02 -15.93
C ALA A 163 22.20 5.69 -15.68
N ILE A 164 21.92 4.81 -14.72
CA ILE A 164 20.56 4.35 -14.46
C ILE A 164 20.18 4.71 -13.02
N GLY A 165 18.94 5.16 -12.84
CA GLY A 165 18.41 5.56 -11.55
C GLY A 165 17.21 4.72 -11.10
N ALA A 166 16.93 4.78 -9.79
CA ALA A 166 15.74 4.22 -9.16
C ALA A 166 15.46 4.95 -7.84
N MET A 167 14.26 4.74 -7.29
CA MET A 167 13.93 5.24 -5.95
C MET A 167 14.70 4.47 -4.88
N THR A 168 15.29 5.18 -3.92
CA THR A 168 15.99 4.57 -2.78
C THR A 168 15.07 3.68 -1.96
N GLY A 169 15.60 2.57 -1.41
CA GLY A 169 14.82 1.63 -0.61
C GLY A 169 13.75 0.83 -1.38
N SER A 170 13.62 1.02 -2.71
CA SER A 170 12.70 0.25 -3.55
C SER A 170 13.30 -1.08 -4.02
N THR A 171 12.45 -2.01 -4.43
CA THR A 171 12.87 -3.24 -5.12
C THR A 171 13.39 -2.95 -6.52
N SER A 172 12.99 -1.83 -7.14
CA SER A 172 13.56 -1.34 -8.40
C SER A 172 15.05 -1.06 -8.26
N ALA A 173 15.49 -0.40 -7.16
CA ALA A 173 16.91 -0.17 -6.89
C ALA A 173 17.67 -1.49 -6.70
N ALA A 174 17.11 -2.42 -5.93
CA ALA A 174 17.72 -3.73 -5.71
C ALA A 174 17.80 -4.57 -7.01
N THR A 175 16.78 -4.49 -7.86
CA THR A 175 16.76 -5.18 -9.17
C THR A 175 17.76 -4.53 -10.13
N LEU A 176 17.87 -3.20 -10.15
CA LEU A 176 18.89 -2.49 -10.92
C LEU A 176 20.30 -2.99 -10.57
N GLU A 177 20.62 -3.08 -9.28
CA GLU A 177 21.94 -3.54 -8.83
C GLU A 177 22.19 -5.02 -9.16
N LYS A 178 21.19 -5.89 -9.03
CA LYS A 178 21.37 -7.34 -9.18
C LYS A 178 21.22 -7.82 -10.62
N ALA A 179 20.19 -7.36 -11.34
CA ALA A 179 19.89 -7.84 -12.68
C ALA A 179 20.72 -7.12 -13.75
N ILE A 180 20.90 -5.79 -13.64
CA ILE A 180 21.71 -5.04 -14.60
C ILE A 180 23.18 -5.05 -14.19
N ALA A 181 23.49 -4.90 -12.91
CA ALA A 181 24.85 -4.79 -12.38
C ALA A 181 25.65 -3.72 -13.13
N PRO A 182 25.23 -2.44 -13.10
CA PRO A 182 25.84 -1.39 -13.90
C PRO A 182 27.30 -1.14 -13.52
N THR A 183 28.10 -0.67 -14.48
CA THR A 183 29.53 -0.39 -14.26
C THR A 183 29.79 0.81 -13.35
N THR A 184 28.82 1.71 -13.24
CA THR A 184 28.81 2.84 -12.31
C THR A 184 27.71 2.66 -11.28
N ALA A 185 27.92 3.14 -10.07
CA ALA A 185 26.89 3.04 -9.03
C ALA A 185 25.55 3.64 -9.50
N PRO A 186 24.41 3.00 -9.21
CA PRO A 186 23.10 3.55 -9.51
C PRO A 186 22.88 4.94 -8.90
N SER A 187 22.14 5.79 -9.59
CA SER A 187 21.68 7.06 -9.04
C SER A 187 20.40 6.81 -8.23
N LEU A 188 20.44 7.01 -6.92
CA LEU A 188 19.30 6.80 -6.04
C LEU A 188 18.62 8.13 -5.70
N TYR A 189 17.28 8.15 -5.77
CA TYR A 189 16.44 9.32 -5.57
C TYR A 189 15.43 9.07 -4.45
N ASN A 190 14.99 10.12 -3.77
CA ASN A 190 14.04 10.00 -2.66
C ASN A 190 12.62 9.63 -3.12
N SER A 191 12.30 9.93 -4.39
CA SER A 191 11.02 9.60 -5.00
C SER A 191 11.17 9.19 -6.46
N ASN A 192 10.14 8.56 -7.03
CA ASN A 192 10.08 8.29 -8.46
C ASN A 192 10.00 9.59 -9.28
N GLU A 193 9.39 10.65 -8.74
CA GLU A 193 9.31 11.97 -9.37
C GLU A 193 10.70 12.60 -9.55
N ASP A 194 11.56 12.50 -8.53
CA ASP A 194 12.94 12.98 -8.61
C ASP A 194 13.74 12.19 -9.64
N ALA A 195 13.57 10.87 -9.70
CA ALA A 195 14.19 10.03 -10.71
C ALA A 195 13.70 10.39 -12.14
N VAL A 196 12.40 10.64 -12.31
CA VAL A 196 11.81 11.10 -13.57
C VAL A 196 12.36 12.48 -13.96
N ALA A 197 12.48 13.40 -13.01
CA ALA A 197 13.06 14.74 -13.27
C ALA A 197 14.52 14.63 -13.73
N ALA A 198 15.30 13.75 -13.11
CA ALA A 198 16.68 13.48 -13.52
C ALA A 198 16.78 12.86 -14.92
N LEU A 199 15.85 11.93 -15.27
CA LEU A 199 15.76 11.37 -16.61
C LEU A 199 15.40 12.44 -17.66
N LYS A 200 14.41 13.28 -17.38
CA LYS A 200 13.97 14.38 -18.28
C LYS A 200 15.08 15.40 -18.54
N THR A 201 15.93 15.65 -17.55
CA THR A 201 17.05 16.59 -17.68
C THR A 201 18.33 15.97 -18.25
N GLY A 202 18.31 14.64 -18.51
CA GLY A 202 19.48 13.92 -19.04
C GLY A 202 20.61 13.71 -18.02
N GLN A 203 20.34 13.84 -16.73
CA GLN A 203 21.29 13.50 -15.68
C GLN A 203 21.52 11.99 -15.60
N ILE A 204 20.52 11.21 -15.97
CA ILE A 204 20.57 9.76 -16.12
C ILE A 204 20.02 9.35 -17.48
N ASP A 205 20.44 8.19 -17.97
CA ASP A 205 20.05 7.63 -19.27
C ASP A 205 18.73 6.84 -19.20
N ALA A 206 18.44 6.23 -18.03
CA ALA A 206 17.26 5.40 -17.81
C ALA A 206 16.85 5.36 -16.33
N ILE A 207 15.61 4.92 -16.07
CA ILE A 207 15.12 4.60 -14.73
C ILE A 207 14.52 3.19 -14.70
N VAL A 208 14.57 2.54 -13.53
CA VAL A 208 13.87 1.28 -13.27
C VAL A 208 12.64 1.55 -12.44
N LEU A 209 11.50 1.02 -12.87
CA LEU A 209 10.19 1.15 -12.24
C LEU A 209 9.45 -0.20 -12.29
N ASP A 210 8.46 -0.38 -11.43
CA ASP A 210 7.48 -1.47 -11.60
C ASP A 210 6.84 -1.39 -12.99
N THR A 211 6.66 -2.52 -13.64
CA THR A 211 6.21 -2.55 -15.04
C THR A 211 4.90 -1.80 -15.28
N PRO A 212 3.84 -1.88 -14.44
CA PRO A 212 2.65 -1.06 -14.64
C PRO A 212 2.93 0.44 -14.54
N THR A 213 3.79 0.86 -13.59
CA THR A 213 4.23 2.25 -13.46
C THR A 213 5.02 2.73 -14.68
N ALA A 214 5.96 1.92 -15.16
CA ALA A 214 6.76 2.18 -16.35
C ALA A 214 5.87 2.43 -17.58
N TYR A 215 4.85 1.59 -17.74
CA TYR A 215 3.94 1.69 -18.88
C TYR A 215 3.10 2.97 -18.84
N VAL A 216 2.55 3.32 -17.68
CA VAL A 216 1.80 4.58 -17.52
C VAL A 216 2.72 5.78 -17.69
N ALA A 217 3.93 5.72 -17.16
CA ALA A 217 4.89 6.82 -17.28
C ALA A 217 5.19 7.19 -18.74
N VAL A 218 5.18 6.21 -19.65
CA VAL A 218 5.45 6.43 -21.09
C VAL A 218 4.20 6.74 -21.92
N ASN A 219 3.01 6.32 -21.48
CA ASN A 219 1.76 6.49 -22.25
C ASN A 219 0.86 7.63 -21.73
N ALA A 220 0.98 8.02 -20.47
CA ALA A 220 0.43 9.25 -19.95
C ALA A 220 1.47 10.38 -20.08
N PRO A 221 1.11 11.66 -20.00
CA PRO A 221 2.05 12.78 -20.22
C PRO A 221 3.02 12.98 -19.04
N TYR A 222 3.44 11.89 -18.37
CA TYR A 222 4.40 11.98 -17.26
C TYR A 222 5.84 12.10 -17.76
N ILE A 223 6.21 11.31 -18.78
CA ILE A 223 7.54 11.36 -19.40
C ILE A 223 7.39 11.46 -20.92
N ASP A 224 7.42 12.68 -21.43
CA ASP A 224 7.32 12.93 -22.85
C ASP A 224 8.46 12.27 -23.63
N ASN A 225 8.16 11.80 -24.84
CA ASN A 225 9.15 11.21 -25.74
C ASN A 225 9.93 10.02 -25.14
N SER A 226 9.27 9.27 -24.25
CA SER A 226 9.87 8.09 -23.60
C SER A 226 9.39 6.77 -24.22
N PHE A 227 10.01 5.68 -23.78
CA PHE A 227 9.59 4.32 -24.11
C PHE A 227 10.03 3.34 -23.03
N VAL A 228 9.32 2.21 -22.92
CA VAL A 228 9.78 1.08 -22.14
C VAL A 228 10.81 0.32 -22.95
N VAL A 229 12.04 0.23 -22.45
CA VAL A 229 13.15 -0.50 -23.08
C VAL A 229 12.89 -1.99 -23.02
N GLY A 230 12.43 -2.46 -21.87
CA GLY A 230 12.03 -3.84 -21.64
C GLY A 230 11.93 -4.18 -20.17
N GLU A 231 11.35 -5.33 -19.91
CA GLU A 231 11.21 -5.93 -18.59
C GLU A 231 12.49 -6.68 -18.21
N LEU A 232 12.92 -6.47 -16.97
CA LEU A 232 14.09 -7.14 -16.40
C LEU A 232 13.74 -8.56 -15.93
N PRO A 233 14.68 -9.51 -16.02
CA PRO A 233 14.49 -10.82 -15.43
C PRO A 233 14.33 -10.68 -13.91
N ALA A 234 13.51 -11.55 -13.33
CA ALA A 234 13.35 -11.60 -11.88
C ALA A 234 14.72 -11.82 -11.19
N ALA A 235 15.06 -10.91 -10.28
CA ALA A 235 16.34 -10.94 -9.54
C ALA A 235 16.35 -11.96 -8.39
N GLY A 236 15.54 -13.03 -8.50
CA GLY A 236 15.51 -14.17 -7.59
C GLY A 236 14.41 -14.14 -6.52
N ILE A 237 13.62 -13.08 -6.43
CA ILE A 237 12.44 -13.00 -5.53
C ILE A 237 11.30 -12.40 -6.36
N PRO A 238 10.13 -13.05 -6.42
CA PRO A 238 8.95 -12.44 -7.00
C PRO A 238 8.66 -11.11 -6.29
N ASP A 239 8.36 -10.07 -7.05
CA ASP A 239 8.00 -8.75 -6.51
C ASP A 239 6.52 -8.78 -6.08
N GLN A 240 6.25 -9.43 -4.96
CA GLN A 240 4.91 -9.65 -4.41
C GLN A 240 4.51 -8.48 -3.52
N TRP A 241 3.47 -7.76 -3.91
CA TRP A 241 2.95 -6.63 -3.13
C TRP A 241 1.96 -7.08 -2.08
N GLY A 242 2.20 -6.67 -0.84
CA GLY A 242 1.30 -6.90 0.28
C GLY A 242 0.75 -5.59 0.87
N LEU A 243 -0.41 -5.68 1.49
CA LEU A 243 -0.93 -4.61 2.32
C LEU A 243 -0.05 -4.51 3.57
N LEU A 244 0.46 -3.30 3.84
CA LEU A 244 1.38 -3.06 4.95
C LEU A 244 0.62 -2.64 6.21
N LEU A 245 0.98 -3.22 7.35
CA LEU A 245 0.43 -2.91 8.65
C LEU A 245 1.56 -2.59 9.66
N ALA A 246 1.20 -1.99 10.77
CA ALA A 246 2.13 -1.84 11.88
C ALA A 246 2.67 -3.22 12.32
N LYS A 247 3.90 -3.26 12.80
CA LYS A 247 4.50 -4.50 13.32
C LYS A 247 3.68 -5.07 14.46
N ASN A 248 3.38 -6.37 14.39
CA ASN A 248 2.51 -7.11 15.32
C ASN A 248 1.07 -6.56 15.40
N SER A 249 0.57 -6.02 14.29
CA SER A 249 -0.82 -5.55 14.22
C SER A 249 -1.80 -6.70 14.48
N PRO A 250 -2.79 -6.52 15.36
CA PRO A 250 -3.86 -7.52 15.58
C PRO A 250 -4.74 -7.71 14.34
N LEU A 251 -4.63 -6.82 13.35
CA LEU A 251 -5.39 -6.87 12.10
C LEU A 251 -4.73 -7.75 11.04
N THR A 252 -3.43 -8.08 11.16
CA THR A 252 -2.66 -8.76 10.10
C THR A 252 -3.34 -10.05 9.62
N ALA A 253 -3.80 -10.89 10.55
CA ALA A 253 -4.46 -12.14 10.18
C ALA A 253 -5.83 -11.91 9.50
N LYS A 254 -6.61 -10.92 9.97
CA LYS A 254 -7.91 -10.58 9.37
C LYS A 254 -7.75 -10.00 7.96
N VAL A 255 -6.77 -9.12 7.77
CA VAL A 255 -6.48 -8.51 6.48
C VAL A 255 -5.96 -9.55 5.49
N SER A 256 -5.08 -10.48 5.94
CA SER A 256 -4.65 -11.61 5.10
C SER A 256 -5.82 -12.48 4.66
N ALA A 257 -6.72 -12.84 5.58
CA ALA A 257 -7.91 -13.64 5.25
C ALA A 257 -8.85 -12.92 4.26
N ALA A 258 -8.98 -11.59 4.35
CA ALA A 258 -9.73 -10.79 3.38
C ALA A 258 -9.08 -10.86 2.00
N VAL A 259 -7.76 -10.68 1.90
CA VAL A 259 -7.01 -10.80 0.63
C VAL A 259 -7.13 -12.21 0.06
N ASP A 260 -6.99 -13.27 0.89
CA ASP A 260 -7.15 -14.66 0.47
C ASP A 260 -8.55 -14.93 -0.10
N THR A 261 -9.58 -14.34 0.50
CA THR A 261 -10.96 -14.43 -0.02
C THR A 261 -11.07 -13.78 -1.39
N LEU A 262 -10.49 -12.59 -1.58
CA LEU A 262 -10.52 -11.85 -2.86
C LEU A 262 -9.70 -12.56 -3.95
N LEU A 263 -8.61 -13.24 -3.59
CA LEU A 263 -7.85 -14.11 -4.49
C LEU A 263 -8.69 -15.32 -4.92
N ASN A 264 -9.27 -16.04 -3.95
CA ASN A 264 -9.97 -17.29 -4.21
C ASN A 264 -11.28 -17.11 -4.98
N ASN A 265 -11.95 -15.97 -4.84
CA ASN A 265 -13.19 -15.67 -5.56
C ASN A 265 -12.97 -14.95 -6.91
N GLY A 266 -11.72 -14.68 -7.30
CA GLY A 266 -11.36 -14.06 -8.57
C GLY A 266 -11.48 -12.53 -8.60
N THR A 267 -11.86 -11.88 -7.51
CA THR A 267 -12.03 -10.40 -7.48
C THR A 267 -10.71 -9.68 -7.80
N LEU A 268 -9.57 -10.14 -7.26
CA LEU A 268 -8.28 -9.51 -7.56
C LEU A 268 -7.89 -9.66 -9.04
N ASP A 269 -8.20 -10.79 -9.68
CA ASP A 269 -7.96 -10.98 -11.11
C ASP A 269 -8.86 -10.06 -11.97
N GLU A 270 -10.11 -9.86 -11.57
CA GLU A 270 -10.99 -8.92 -12.24
C GLU A 270 -10.50 -7.48 -12.11
N LEU A 271 -10.08 -7.06 -10.91
CA LEU A 271 -9.50 -5.73 -10.68
C LEU A 271 -8.19 -5.53 -11.45
N LYS A 272 -7.32 -6.53 -11.46
CA LYS A 272 -6.10 -6.53 -12.27
C LYS A 272 -6.43 -6.38 -13.75
N LYS A 273 -7.37 -7.16 -14.26
CA LYS A 273 -7.82 -7.06 -15.65
C LYS A 273 -8.40 -5.70 -15.98
N GLN A 274 -9.20 -5.13 -15.08
CA GLN A 274 -9.84 -3.84 -15.28
C GLN A 274 -8.84 -2.68 -15.34
N TRP A 275 -7.83 -2.68 -14.48
CA TRP A 275 -6.97 -1.53 -14.26
C TRP A 275 -5.55 -1.66 -14.82
N LEU A 276 -5.02 -2.90 -14.97
CA LEU A 276 -3.60 -3.13 -15.27
C LEU A 276 -3.36 -3.94 -16.56
N SER A 277 -4.34 -4.71 -17.08
CA SER A 277 -4.07 -5.69 -18.17
C SER A 277 -3.56 -5.04 -19.46
N VAL A 278 -4.07 -3.87 -19.81
CA VAL A 278 -3.64 -3.13 -21.02
C VAL A 278 -2.21 -2.60 -20.87
N LEU A 279 -1.70 -2.56 -19.64
CA LEU A 279 -0.42 -1.89 -19.30
C LEU A 279 0.77 -2.85 -19.26
N THR A 280 0.53 -4.16 -19.22
CA THR A 280 1.59 -5.15 -19.02
C THR A 280 1.73 -6.13 -20.18
N GLU A 281 0.83 -6.08 -21.18
CA GLU A 281 0.88 -6.94 -22.35
C GLU A 281 1.91 -6.44 -23.38
N GLY A 282 2.79 -7.35 -23.83
CA GLY A 282 3.70 -7.08 -24.94
C GLY A 282 4.97 -6.30 -24.59
N VAL A 283 5.32 -6.16 -23.32
CA VAL A 283 6.60 -5.57 -22.90
C VAL A 283 7.75 -6.50 -23.33
N PRO A 284 8.78 -6.02 -24.07
CA PRO A 284 9.93 -6.83 -24.44
C PRO A 284 10.67 -7.35 -23.20
N GLN A 285 11.10 -8.61 -23.23
CA GLN A 285 11.94 -9.19 -22.19
C GLN A 285 13.41 -8.91 -22.49
N LEU A 286 14.12 -8.29 -21.57
CA LEU A 286 15.58 -8.12 -21.65
C LEU A 286 16.29 -9.41 -21.22
N LYS A 287 17.36 -9.78 -21.96
CA LYS A 287 18.11 -11.03 -21.74
C LYS A 287 19.55 -10.74 -21.39
#